data_be1f6e49d063f1b70640ae0387394f9f
#
_entry.id   be1f6e49d063f1b70640ae0387394f9f
#
_cell.length_a   1.000
_cell.length_b   1.000
_cell.length_c   1.000
_cell.angle_alpha   90.00
_cell.angle_beta   90.00
_cell.angle_gamma   90.00
#
_symmetry.space_group_name_H-M   'P 1'
#
loop_
_entity.id
_entity.type
_entity.pdbx_description
1 polymer ?
#
loop_
_entity_poly.entity_id
_entity_poly.type
_entity_poly.pdbx_seq_one_letter_code
_entity_poly.pdbx_strand_id
1 'polypeptide(L)'
;MAQWSEGYVTEVEYIADCFPDLAPAHLNAALLHRGIAFPEMPEGFNYLELGFGQGITLTMLAATQPQGRFFGNDFNPSHVLGARALADSAQLDNLTLFEDSFAELAARELPPMDYIVLHGIYSWVSAENRGHIVALIRKLLKTGGVVYVSYNAQPGWAPK
;
A
#
# COMPACT_ATOMS: atom_id res chain seq x y z
N MET A 1 14.69 -14.11 21.30
CA MET A 1 13.37 -13.45 21.28
C MET A 1 13.35 -12.62 19.99
N ALA A 2 12.46 -12.93 19.06
CA ALA A 2 12.25 -12.09 17.90
C ALA A 2 11.87 -10.69 18.42
N GLN A 3 12.54 -9.65 17.92
CA GLN A 3 12.14 -8.28 18.26
C GLN A 3 10.77 -8.06 17.65
N TRP A 4 9.82 -7.54 18.43
CA TRP A 4 8.47 -7.21 17.95
C TRP A 4 8.48 -6.38 16.64
N SER A 5 9.50 -5.54 16.45
CA SER A 5 9.64 -4.71 15.27
C SER A 5 10.11 -5.44 14.00
N GLU A 6 10.63 -6.67 14.08
CA GLU A 6 11.09 -7.51 12.94
C GLU A 6 11.81 -6.74 11.81
N GLY A 7 12.60 -5.71 12.18
CA GLY A 7 13.30 -4.85 11.22
C GLY A 7 12.47 -3.70 10.65
N TYR A 8 11.31 -3.41 11.25
CA TYR A 8 10.53 -2.19 11.00
C TYR A 8 10.97 -1.07 11.96
N VAL A 9 10.89 0.18 11.51
CA VAL A 9 11.12 1.36 12.35
C VAL A 9 9.82 1.71 13.04
N THR A 10 9.78 1.56 14.38
CA THR A 10 8.56 1.75 15.19
C THR A 10 8.62 3.00 16.07
N GLU A 11 9.74 3.70 16.10
CA GLU A 11 9.98 4.85 17.00
C GLU A 11 9.47 6.18 16.43
N VAL A 12 9.07 6.21 15.17
CA VAL A 12 8.57 7.42 14.50
C VAL A 12 7.05 7.35 14.43
N GLU A 13 6.38 8.35 15.00
CA GLU A 13 4.94 8.52 14.85
C GLU A 13 4.61 8.82 13.39
N TYR A 14 3.81 7.95 12.76
CA TYR A 14 3.42 8.11 11.37
C TYR A 14 2.45 9.29 11.21
N ILE A 15 2.73 10.13 10.22
CA ILE A 15 1.93 11.32 9.91
C ILE A 15 0.54 10.88 9.46
N ALA A 16 -0.48 11.46 10.10
CA ALA A 16 -1.87 11.31 9.67
C ALA A 16 -2.12 12.28 8.50
N ASP A 17 -1.90 11.83 7.29
CA ASP A 17 -2.05 12.65 6.08
C ASP A 17 -2.65 11.84 4.93
N CYS A 18 -3.11 12.56 3.90
CA CYS A 18 -3.60 11.99 2.66
C CYS A 18 -2.55 12.18 1.56
N PHE A 19 -2.18 11.08 0.90
CA PHE A 19 -1.18 11.05 -0.17
C PHE A 19 -1.87 10.86 -1.54
N PRO A 20 -2.20 11.94 -2.26
CA PRO A 20 -2.90 11.85 -3.56
C PRO A 20 -2.14 11.05 -4.62
N ASP A 21 -0.81 11.00 -4.51
CA ASP A 21 0.07 10.27 -5.42
C ASP A 21 -0.22 8.76 -5.46
N LEU A 22 -0.87 8.23 -4.43
CA LEU A 22 -1.26 6.82 -4.34
C LEU A 22 -2.55 6.50 -5.08
N ALA A 23 -3.31 7.52 -5.49
CA ALA A 23 -4.59 7.31 -6.16
C ALA A 23 -4.41 6.68 -7.56
N PRO A 24 -5.19 5.63 -7.92
CA PRO A 24 -5.15 5.02 -9.24
C PRO A 24 -5.25 6.03 -10.39
N ALA A 25 -6.10 7.04 -10.26
CA ALA A 25 -6.25 8.09 -11.27
C ALA A 25 -4.98 8.92 -11.45
N HIS A 26 -4.25 9.23 -10.37
CA HIS A 26 -2.98 9.94 -10.42
C HIS A 26 -1.89 9.09 -11.09
N LEU A 27 -1.79 7.81 -10.70
CA LEU A 27 -0.85 6.87 -11.31
C LEU A 27 -1.11 6.69 -12.80
N ASN A 28 -2.37 6.53 -13.20
CA ASN A 28 -2.76 6.42 -14.59
C ASN A 28 -2.45 7.69 -15.39
N ALA A 29 -2.69 8.89 -14.84
CA ALA A 29 -2.33 10.16 -15.46
C ALA A 29 -0.82 10.28 -15.69
N ALA A 30 -0.01 9.87 -14.71
CA ALA A 30 1.45 9.87 -14.84
C ALA A 30 1.94 8.92 -15.94
N LEU A 31 1.36 7.73 -16.06
CA LEU A 31 1.67 6.75 -17.10
C LEU A 31 1.21 7.25 -18.49
N LEU A 32 0.00 7.79 -18.57
CA LEU A 32 -0.54 8.39 -19.81
C LEU A 32 0.37 9.49 -20.33
N HIS A 33 0.84 10.38 -19.45
CA HIS A 33 1.78 11.45 -19.82
C HIS A 33 3.09 10.91 -20.42
N ARG A 34 3.46 9.69 -20.08
CA ARG A 34 4.65 8.99 -20.60
C ARG A 34 4.34 8.07 -21.80
N GLY A 35 3.10 8.00 -22.26
CA GLY A 35 2.67 7.11 -23.34
C GLY A 35 2.71 5.63 -22.95
N ILE A 36 2.61 5.32 -21.65
CA ILE A 36 2.62 3.96 -21.11
C ILE A 36 1.18 3.53 -20.85
N ALA A 37 0.82 2.32 -21.28
CA ALA A 37 -0.48 1.73 -20.99
C ALA A 37 -0.65 1.49 -19.47
N PHE A 38 -1.88 1.57 -18.99
CA PHE A 38 -2.27 1.37 -17.59
C PHE A 38 -3.54 0.51 -17.52
N PRO A 39 -3.90 -0.04 -16.34
CA PRO A 39 -5.10 -0.86 -16.20
C PRO A 39 -6.36 -0.11 -16.61
N GLU A 40 -7.17 -0.71 -17.47
CA GLU A 40 -8.54 -0.23 -17.73
C GLU A 40 -9.43 -0.69 -16.58
N MET A 41 -10.26 0.21 -16.04
CA MET A 41 -11.04 -0.01 -14.81
C MET A 41 -12.58 0.05 -14.99
N PRO A 42 -13.15 -0.28 -16.16
CA PRO A 42 -14.59 -0.10 -16.38
C PRO A 42 -15.44 -1.04 -15.51
N GLU A 43 -14.91 -2.22 -15.16
CA GLU A 43 -15.60 -3.26 -14.38
C GLU A 43 -15.05 -3.42 -12.95
N GLY A 44 -14.20 -2.49 -12.53
CA GLY A 44 -13.55 -2.53 -11.22
C GLY A 44 -12.06 -2.92 -11.29
N PHE A 45 -11.40 -2.84 -10.14
CA PHE A 45 -9.97 -3.13 -10.00
C PHE A 45 -9.64 -3.61 -8.58
N ASN A 46 -8.50 -4.28 -8.42
CA ASN A 46 -7.95 -4.67 -7.13
C ASN A 46 -6.72 -3.79 -6.82
N TYR A 47 -6.71 -3.23 -5.63
CA TYR A 47 -5.66 -2.32 -5.15
C TYR A 47 -5.11 -2.83 -3.83
N LEU A 48 -3.79 -2.86 -3.67
CA LEU A 48 -3.10 -3.25 -2.44
C LEU A 48 -2.14 -2.15 -1.99
N GLU A 49 -2.30 -1.66 -0.76
CA GLU A 49 -1.34 -0.77 -0.11
C GLU A 49 -0.54 -1.54 0.95
N LEU A 50 0.79 -1.49 0.84
CA LEU A 50 1.73 -2.10 1.78
C LEU A 50 2.26 -1.04 2.74
N GLY A 51 1.99 -1.20 4.04
CA GLY A 51 2.35 -0.24 5.08
C GLY A 51 1.49 1.03 5.02
N PHE A 52 0.17 0.88 5.17
CA PHE A 52 -0.78 1.99 5.05
C PHE A 52 -0.72 3.00 6.20
N GLY A 53 0.04 2.74 7.29
CA GLY A 53 0.16 3.63 8.44
C GLY A 53 -1.19 3.90 9.10
N GLN A 54 -1.60 5.17 9.21
CA GLN A 54 -2.90 5.54 9.79
C GLN A 54 -4.12 5.17 8.92
N GLY A 55 -3.89 4.72 7.67
CA GLY A 55 -4.93 4.23 6.76
C GLY A 55 -5.84 5.30 6.17
N ILE A 56 -5.54 6.58 6.34
CA ILE A 56 -6.38 7.70 5.89
C ILE A 56 -6.52 7.67 4.36
N THR A 57 -5.40 7.62 3.64
CA THR A 57 -5.40 7.58 2.17
C THR A 57 -6.18 6.39 1.65
N LEU A 58 -5.89 5.19 2.16
CA LEU A 58 -6.54 3.95 1.73
C LEU A 58 -8.05 3.98 1.96
N THR A 59 -8.50 4.45 3.14
CA THR A 59 -9.92 4.58 3.49
C THR A 59 -10.62 5.60 2.58
N MET A 60 -9.99 6.75 2.31
CA MET A 60 -10.53 7.75 1.39
C MET A 60 -10.64 7.23 -0.04
N LEU A 61 -9.65 6.48 -0.52
CA LEU A 61 -9.68 5.87 -1.85
C LEU A 61 -10.82 4.84 -1.95
N ALA A 62 -10.99 3.99 -0.93
CA ALA A 62 -12.07 3.02 -0.88
C ALA A 62 -13.45 3.70 -0.87
N ALA A 63 -13.62 4.76 -0.08
CA ALA A 63 -14.87 5.51 0.01
C ALA A 63 -15.25 6.23 -1.29
N THR A 64 -14.26 6.73 -2.03
CA THR A 64 -14.48 7.50 -3.26
C THR A 64 -14.54 6.67 -4.53
N GLN A 65 -14.17 5.38 -4.46
CA GLN A 65 -14.10 4.47 -5.60
C GLN A 65 -14.80 3.13 -5.30
N PRO A 66 -16.13 3.12 -5.18
CA PRO A 66 -16.90 1.94 -4.78
C PRO A 66 -16.77 0.74 -5.75
N GLN A 67 -16.32 0.99 -6.99
CA GLN A 67 -16.04 -0.07 -7.97
C GLN A 67 -14.70 -0.78 -7.70
N GLY A 68 -13.80 -0.21 -6.90
CA GLY A 68 -12.51 -0.82 -6.52
C GLY A 68 -12.64 -1.74 -5.31
N ARG A 69 -11.83 -2.80 -5.29
CA ARG A 69 -11.61 -3.64 -4.10
C ARG A 69 -10.26 -3.30 -3.52
N PHE A 70 -10.27 -2.77 -2.31
CA PHE A 70 -9.08 -2.27 -1.64
C PHE A 70 -8.61 -3.26 -0.56
N PHE A 71 -7.30 -3.46 -0.55
CA PHE A 71 -6.60 -4.28 0.43
C PHE A 71 -5.48 -3.43 1.05
N GLY A 72 -5.34 -3.51 2.36
CA GLY A 72 -4.26 -2.82 3.06
C GLY A 72 -3.57 -3.75 4.03
N ASN A 73 -2.27 -3.63 4.16
CA ASN A 73 -1.48 -4.35 5.15
C ASN A 73 -0.62 -3.38 5.94
N ASP A 74 -0.67 -3.50 7.25
CA ASP A 74 0.28 -2.87 8.17
C ASP A 74 0.58 -3.83 9.31
N PHE A 75 1.84 -3.91 9.76
CA PHE A 75 2.22 -4.81 10.84
C PHE A 75 1.89 -4.23 12.23
N ASN A 76 1.60 -2.92 12.33
CA ASN A 76 1.33 -2.24 13.59
C ASN A 76 -0.16 -2.38 13.97
N PRO A 77 -0.47 -3.08 15.09
CA PRO A 77 -1.86 -3.30 15.51
C PRO A 77 -2.65 -2.01 15.74
N SER A 78 -2.00 -0.95 16.22
CA SER A 78 -2.67 0.33 16.50
C SER A 78 -3.10 1.03 15.20
N HIS A 79 -2.29 0.93 14.13
CA HIS A 79 -2.64 1.45 12.81
C HIS A 79 -3.84 0.70 12.23
N VAL A 80 -3.79 -0.62 12.29
CA VAL A 80 -4.87 -1.48 11.78
C VAL A 80 -6.17 -1.23 12.52
N LEU A 81 -6.13 -1.11 13.87
CA LEU A 81 -7.31 -0.81 14.68
C LEU A 81 -7.91 0.55 14.31
N GLY A 82 -7.08 1.60 14.17
CA GLY A 82 -7.52 2.94 13.77
C GLY A 82 -8.14 2.95 12.37
N ALA A 83 -7.49 2.31 11.40
CA ALA A 83 -8.00 2.22 10.03
C ALA A 83 -9.31 1.42 9.94
N ARG A 84 -9.49 0.35 10.73
CA ARG A 84 -10.77 -0.39 10.84
C ARG A 84 -11.87 0.50 11.39
N ALA A 85 -11.60 1.27 12.45
CA ALA A 85 -12.59 2.20 12.99
C ALA A 85 -13.03 3.28 11.97
N LEU A 86 -12.10 3.78 11.15
CA LEU A 86 -12.41 4.69 10.04
C LEU A 86 -13.29 4.01 8.98
N ALA A 87 -12.92 2.82 8.55
CA ALA A 87 -13.66 2.04 7.55
C ALA A 87 -15.09 1.73 8.03
N ASP A 88 -15.25 1.31 9.28
CA ASP A 88 -16.54 1.03 9.90
C ASP A 88 -17.41 2.29 9.99
N SER A 89 -16.83 3.43 10.39
CA SER A 89 -17.54 4.70 10.46
C SER A 89 -18.04 5.20 9.10
N ALA A 90 -17.29 4.89 8.05
CA ALA A 90 -17.63 5.18 6.66
C ALA A 90 -18.49 4.08 5.99
N GLN A 91 -18.81 3.01 6.72
CA GLN A 91 -19.60 1.87 6.23
C GLN A 91 -19.03 1.25 4.94
N LEU A 92 -17.70 1.09 4.86
CA LEU A 92 -17.03 0.55 3.67
C LEU A 92 -17.12 -0.98 3.66
N ASP A 93 -17.59 -1.54 2.56
CA ASP A 93 -17.66 -2.98 2.29
C ASP A 93 -16.61 -3.45 1.27
N ASN A 94 -15.90 -2.51 0.65
CA ASN A 94 -14.90 -2.75 -0.38
C ASN A 94 -13.44 -2.64 0.13
N LEU A 95 -13.21 -2.57 1.46
CA LEU A 95 -11.90 -2.46 2.09
C LEU A 95 -11.62 -3.64 3.02
N THR A 96 -10.50 -4.32 2.81
CA THR A 96 -10.00 -5.41 3.67
C THR A 96 -8.64 -5.04 4.25
N LEU A 97 -8.50 -5.10 5.59
CA LEU A 97 -7.28 -4.71 6.30
C LEU A 97 -6.64 -5.91 7.00
N PHE A 98 -5.34 -6.08 6.80
CA PHE A 98 -4.51 -7.13 7.40
C PHE A 98 -3.52 -6.54 8.41
N GLU A 99 -3.31 -7.29 9.50
CA GLU A 99 -2.31 -7.04 10.52
C GLU A 99 -1.23 -8.12 10.39
N ASP A 100 -0.46 -8.05 9.30
CA ASP A 100 0.52 -9.07 8.97
C ASP A 100 1.91 -8.46 8.78
N SER A 101 2.96 -9.21 9.05
CA SER A 101 4.26 -9.00 8.44
C SER A 101 4.19 -9.23 6.92
N PHE A 102 5.18 -8.75 6.16
CA PHE A 102 5.20 -9.03 4.71
C PHE A 102 5.34 -10.51 4.40
N ALA A 103 5.97 -11.29 5.27
CA ALA A 103 6.10 -12.74 5.13
C ALA A 103 4.74 -13.44 5.30
N GLU A 104 3.96 -13.05 6.33
CA GLU A 104 2.63 -13.60 6.58
C GLU A 104 1.66 -13.22 5.46
N LEU A 105 1.69 -11.95 5.01
CA LEU A 105 0.88 -11.51 3.87
C LEU A 105 1.21 -12.30 2.60
N ALA A 106 2.48 -12.63 2.37
CA ALA A 106 2.91 -13.44 1.23
C ALA A 106 2.35 -14.88 1.26
N ALA A 107 2.03 -15.40 2.44
CA ALA A 107 1.42 -16.72 2.61
C ALA A 107 -0.09 -16.72 2.36
N ARG A 108 -0.74 -15.53 2.34
CA ARG A 108 -2.19 -15.43 2.10
C ARG A 108 -2.53 -15.68 0.63
N GLU A 109 -3.74 -16.19 0.43
CA GLU A 109 -4.38 -16.24 -0.88
C GLU A 109 -5.13 -14.92 -1.11
N LEU A 110 -4.56 -14.07 -1.96
CA LEU A 110 -5.13 -12.78 -2.38
C LEU A 110 -5.43 -12.79 -3.88
N PRO A 111 -6.43 -12.02 -4.34
CA PRO A 111 -6.69 -11.90 -5.77
C PRO A 111 -5.52 -11.21 -6.47
N PRO A 112 -5.35 -11.41 -7.79
CA PRO A 112 -4.39 -10.63 -8.57
C PRO A 112 -4.70 -9.13 -8.51
N MET A 113 -3.66 -8.28 -8.35
CA MET A 113 -3.77 -6.84 -8.14
C MET A 113 -3.52 -6.07 -9.43
N ASP A 114 -4.32 -5.04 -9.65
CA ASP A 114 -4.10 -4.05 -10.72
C ASP A 114 -3.12 -2.98 -10.27
N TYR A 115 -3.15 -2.63 -8.97
CA TYR A 115 -2.26 -1.66 -8.33
C TYR A 115 -1.66 -2.24 -7.06
N ILE A 116 -0.35 -2.09 -6.90
CA ILE A 116 0.35 -2.34 -5.63
C ILE A 116 1.14 -1.08 -5.30
N VAL A 117 0.86 -0.47 -4.16
CA VAL A 117 1.51 0.77 -3.76
C VAL A 117 2.19 0.63 -2.39
N LEU A 118 3.31 1.32 -2.23
CA LEU A 118 3.97 1.48 -0.94
C LEU A 118 4.62 2.87 -0.87
N HIS A 119 4.25 3.61 0.17
CA HIS A 119 4.71 4.97 0.39
C HIS A 119 5.53 5.07 1.67
N GLY A 120 6.78 5.55 1.56
CA GLY A 120 7.65 5.74 2.72
C GLY A 120 8.08 4.45 3.43
N ILE A 121 8.01 3.28 2.78
CA ILE A 121 8.30 1.98 3.39
C ILE A 121 9.68 1.45 2.96
N TYR A 122 9.96 1.42 1.66
CA TYR A 122 11.06 0.66 1.09
C TYR A 122 12.45 1.06 1.63
N SER A 123 12.65 2.30 2.01
CA SER A 123 13.90 2.81 2.58
C SER A 123 14.12 2.44 4.05
N TRP A 124 13.04 2.06 4.76
CA TRP A 124 13.02 1.90 6.21
C TRP A 124 12.93 0.45 6.67
N VAL A 125 12.72 -0.48 5.76
CA VAL A 125 12.64 -1.91 6.08
C VAL A 125 13.96 -2.63 5.80
N SER A 126 14.16 -3.78 6.46
CA SER A 126 15.34 -4.62 6.29
C SER A 126 15.48 -5.17 4.86
N ALA A 127 16.66 -5.68 4.51
CA ALA A 127 16.89 -6.33 3.21
C ALA A 127 15.99 -7.56 3.03
N GLU A 128 15.71 -8.29 4.10
CA GLU A 128 14.81 -9.44 4.12
C GLU A 128 13.37 -9.02 3.78
N ASN A 129 12.86 -7.99 4.46
CA ASN A 129 11.53 -7.44 4.19
C ASN A 129 11.40 -6.87 2.77
N ARG A 130 12.46 -6.25 2.21
CA ARG A 130 12.47 -5.87 0.78
C ARG A 130 12.34 -7.10 -0.13
N GLY A 131 12.97 -8.21 0.23
CA GLY A 131 12.81 -9.49 -0.47
C GLY A 131 11.37 -9.98 -0.45
N HIS A 132 10.69 -9.93 0.69
CA HIS A 132 9.27 -10.27 0.82
C HIS A 132 8.37 -9.35 0.01
N ILE A 133 8.61 -8.03 0.02
CA ILE A 133 7.87 -7.07 -0.81
C ILE A 133 8.00 -7.43 -2.31
N VAL A 134 9.22 -7.69 -2.78
CA VAL A 134 9.44 -8.08 -4.19
C VAL A 134 8.73 -9.39 -4.53
N ALA A 135 8.77 -10.37 -3.62
CA ALA A 135 8.06 -11.65 -3.82
C ALA A 135 6.53 -11.45 -3.89
N LEU A 136 5.97 -10.61 -3.01
CA LEU A 136 4.55 -10.22 -3.04
C LEU A 136 4.15 -9.57 -4.37
N ILE A 137 4.94 -8.60 -4.84
CA ILE A 137 4.69 -7.94 -6.12
C ILE A 137 4.69 -8.96 -7.26
N ARG A 138 5.68 -9.84 -7.31
CA ARG A 138 5.77 -10.89 -8.35
C ARG A 138 4.62 -11.89 -8.29
N LYS A 139 4.12 -12.22 -7.10
CA LYS A 139 3.01 -13.17 -6.91
C LYS A 139 1.67 -12.56 -7.31
N LEU A 140 1.45 -11.29 -6.95
CA LEU A 140 0.12 -10.69 -6.96
C LEU A 140 -0.14 -9.73 -8.12
N LEU A 141 0.89 -9.10 -8.70
CA LEU A 141 0.69 -8.10 -9.74
C LEU A 141 0.24 -8.75 -11.05
N LYS A 142 -0.87 -8.25 -11.61
CA LYS A 142 -1.32 -8.65 -12.96
C LYS A 142 -0.34 -8.19 -14.03
N THR A 143 -0.33 -8.87 -15.18
CA THR A 143 0.32 -8.34 -16.39
C THR A 143 -0.34 -7.02 -16.77
N GLY A 144 0.48 -5.97 -16.96
CA GLY A 144 -0.02 -4.61 -17.21
C GLY A 144 -0.44 -3.84 -15.95
N GLY A 145 -0.34 -4.47 -14.76
CA GLY A 145 -0.58 -3.81 -13.49
C GLY A 145 0.50 -2.78 -13.13
N VAL A 146 0.20 -1.92 -12.17
CA VAL A 146 1.03 -0.77 -11.77
C VAL A 146 1.61 -0.97 -10.39
N VAL A 147 2.90 -0.71 -10.22
CA VAL A 147 3.56 -0.63 -8.92
C VAL A 147 4.03 0.80 -8.68
N TYR A 148 3.66 1.35 -7.52
CA TYR A 148 4.20 2.62 -7.03
C TYR A 148 5.07 2.37 -5.80
N VAL A 149 6.30 2.86 -5.84
CA VAL A 149 7.24 2.79 -4.70
C VAL A 149 7.85 4.15 -4.47
N SER A 150 7.54 4.79 -3.34
CA SER A 150 8.34 5.94 -2.91
C SER A 150 9.53 5.47 -2.07
N TYR A 151 10.67 6.09 -2.26
CA TYR A 151 11.90 5.79 -1.51
C TYR A 151 12.79 7.02 -1.42
N ASN A 152 13.64 7.03 -0.39
CA ASN A 152 14.59 8.11 -0.16
C ASN A 152 15.85 7.87 -0.99
N ALA A 153 16.16 8.77 -1.91
CA ALA A 153 17.35 8.70 -2.76
C ALA A 153 18.30 9.87 -2.49
N GLN A 154 19.59 9.56 -2.39
CA GLN A 154 20.65 10.58 -2.32
C GLN A 154 21.05 11.03 -3.74
N PRO A 155 21.40 12.31 -3.96
CA PRO A 155 21.46 13.41 -3.00
C PRO A 155 20.13 14.14 -2.75
N GLY A 156 19.04 13.71 -3.39
CA GLY A 156 17.74 14.39 -3.31
C GLY A 156 17.18 14.49 -1.89
N TRP A 157 17.56 13.57 -1.01
CA TRP A 157 17.15 13.52 0.40
C TRP A 157 18.25 14.01 1.36
N ALA A 158 19.28 14.67 0.85
CA ALA A 158 20.28 15.31 1.71
C ALA A 158 19.61 16.40 2.57
N PRO A 159 19.99 16.55 3.85
CA PRO A 159 19.47 17.62 4.70
C PRO A 159 19.67 18.97 4.02
N LYS A 160 18.62 19.75 3.93
CA LYS A 160 18.67 21.14 3.47
C LYS A 160 19.08 22.01 4.63
#